data_cc6bc890dfa6c734084aa0e239fa26db
#
_entry.id   cc6bc890dfa6c734084aa0e239fa26db
#
_cell.length_a   1.000
_cell.length_b   1.000
_cell.length_c   1.000
_cell.angle_alpha   90.00
_cell.angle_beta   90.00
_cell.angle_gamma   90.00
#
_symmetry.space_group_name_H-M   'P 1'
#
loop_
_entity.id
_entity.type
_entity.pdbx_description
1 polymer ?
#
loop_
_entity_poly.entity_id
_entity_poly.type
_entity_poly.pdbx_seq_one_letter_code
_entity_poly.pdbx_strand_id
1 'polypeptide(L)'
;MHIAFRVDGSLHIGLGHIMRCLTLAKQCMDEHDVTFICSELPDHVESLLKDSVNTLILLDESQWLTCNDKLYEIESAENVNKSTVHSSMVLSKQAQQKQARNCIAKLQIQSNTPPDILIVDHYQLSSPFCTAMRDYCKHIVVIDDLANRSHDCDVLLDQNLFENTNTRYKGLVPGNAVLLLGPEFAVLKEAFYQASTEITVKPTLQSEQDIPLHKSNHILVCFGGSDPSDVTRKVVAELSNLKSYSFTADIVVGGAYAHVDALTTLVAKHNNMTLHHNTPSMPQLMQKASFMIGAGGSMHWERAQMNLAGLIITIADNQIETTRYLHQRNCCMWLGESEKVTSEEIRKAIEFALNSPEKISDIANNARSLLNHEQCSSYVMDTIINAITR
;
A
#
# COMPACT_ATOMS: atom_id res chain seq x y z
N MET A 1 -10.25 -20.60 12.84
CA MET A 1 -11.31 -19.60 12.68
C MET A 1 -11.63 -19.45 11.20
N HIS A 2 -12.81 -18.91 10.87
CA HIS A 2 -13.16 -18.49 9.51
C HIS A 2 -12.96 -16.97 9.40
N ILE A 3 -12.08 -16.52 8.52
CA ILE A 3 -11.72 -15.11 8.30
C ILE A 3 -12.16 -14.71 6.89
N ALA A 4 -13.07 -13.74 6.80
CA ALA A 4 -13.54 -13.23 5.51
C ALA A 4 -12.96 -11.83 5.25
N PHE A 5 -12.54 -11.57 4.02
CA PHE A 5 -12.05 -10.27 3.54
C PHE A 5 -13.05 -9.69 2.54
N ARG A 6 -13.62 -8.52 2.82
CA ARG A 6 -14.40 -7.74 1.86
C ARG A 6 -13.50 -6.65 1.26
N VAL A 7 -13.10 -6.85 0.02
CA VAL A 7 -12.14 -5.98 -0.66
C VAL A 7 -12.38 -6.01 -2.16
N ASP A 8 -12.15 -4.90 -2.85
CA ASP A 8 -12.19 -4.78 -4.31
C ASP A 8 -10.85 -4.28 -4.85
N GLY A 9 -10.60 -4.56 -6.12
CA GLY A 9 -9.47 -4.03 -6.86
C GLY A 9 -9.82 -3.82 -8.32
N SER A 10 -9.47 -2.65 -8.86
CA SER A 10 -9.69 -2.32 -10.26
C SER A 10 -8.60 -1.40 -10.77
N LEU A 11 -8.64 -1.08 -12.05
CA LEU A 11 -7.75 -0.06 -12.63
C LEU A 11 -7.98 1.33 -12.02
N HIS A 12 -9.18 1.60 -11.50
CA HIS A 12 -9.56 2.87 -10.88
C HIS A 12 -9.23 2.94 -9.40
N ILE A 13 -9.54 1.86 -8.65
CA ILE A 13 -9.27 1.76 -7.21
C ILE A 13 -7.78 1.47 -6.95
N GLY A 14 -7.10 0.84 -7.90
CA GLY A 14 -5.78 0.27 -7.73
C GLY A 14 -5.82 -1.13 -7.13
N LEU A 15 -4.66 -1.79 -7.08
CA LEU A 15 -4.51 -3.15 -6.55
C LEU A 15 -3.97 -3.17 -5.10
N GLY A 16 -3.69 -2.02 -4.53
CA GLY A 16 -3.07 -1.91 -3.20
C GLY A 16 -3.88 -2.59 -2.09
N HIS A 17 -5.20 -2.40 -2.08
CA HIS A 17 -6.12 -3.01 -1.11
C HIS A 17 -6.10 -4.54 -1.19
N ILE A 18 -6.29 -5.10 -2.40
CA ILE A 18 -6.23 -6.56 -2.62
C ILE A 18 -4.89 -7.13 -2.18
N MET A 19 -3.79 -6.51 -2.57
CA MET A 19 -2.45 -7.01 -2.24
C MET A 19 -2.16 -6.92 -0.74
N ARG A 20 -2.66 -5.88 -0.06
CA ARG A 20 -2.58 -5.74 1.40
C ARG A 20 -3.40 -6.82 2.10
N CYS A 21 -4.65 -7.03 1.70
CA CYS A 21 -5.50 -8.08 2.23
C CYS A 21 -4.93 -9.48 1.97
N LEU A 22 -4.39 -9.74 0.77
CA LEU A 22 -3.74 -11.02 0.46
C LEU A 22 -2.47 -11.24 1.31
N THR A 23 -1.74 -10.17 1.63
CA THR A 23 -0.58 -10.25 2.53
C THR A 23 -1.02 -10.65 3.94
N LEU A 24 -2.07 -10.02 4.48
CA LEU A 24 -2.65 -10.40 5.79
C LEU A 24 -3.20 -11.84 5.77
N ALA A 25 -3.89 -12.23 4.71
CA ALA A 25 -4.41 -13.58 4.56
C ALA A 25 -3.31 -14.63 4.62
N LYS A 26 -2.19 -14.42 3.92
CA LYS A 26 -1.04 -15.32 3.92
C LYS A 26 -0.37 -15.47 5.29
N GLN A 27 -0.57 -14.53 6.19
CA GLN A 27 -0.04 -14.58 7.56
C GLN A 27 -0.83 -15.55 8.47
N CYS A 28 -2.02 -15.96 8.06
CA CYS A 28 -2.91 -16.77 8.92
C CYS A 28 -3.57 -17.98 8.23
N MET A 29 -3.44 -18.12 6.91
CA MET A 29 -4.15 -19.17 6.16
C MET A 29 -3.68 -20.60 6.44
N ASP A 30 -2.51 -20.80 7.04
CA ASP A 30 -2.04 -22.13 7.45
C ASP A 30 -2.84 -22.68 8.66
N GLU A 31 -3.43 -21.79 9.45
CA GLU A 31 -4.18 -22.14 10.68
C GLU A 31 -5.68 -21.81 10.59
N HIS A 32 -6.10 -21.03 9.58
CA HIS A 32 -7.44 -20.47 9.47
C HIS A 32 -8.00 -20.59 8.06
N ASP A 33 -9.33 -20.78 7.95
CA ASP A 33 -10.03 -20.72 6.67
C ASP A 33 -10.19 -19.27 6.21
N VAL A 34 -9.74 -18.98 5.00
CA VAL A 34 -9.76 -17.63 4.44
C VAL A 34 -10.68 -17.54 3.23
N THR A 35 -11.62 -16.60 3.28
CA THR A 35 -12.56 -16.29 2.20
C THR A 35 -12.37 -14.85 1.72
N PHE A 36 -12.21 -14.65 0.42
CA PHE A 36 -12.28 -13.31 -0.18
C PHE A 36 -13.65 -13.07 -0.81
N ILE A 37 -14.21 -11.88 -0.62
CA ILE A 37 -15.48 -11.42 -1.15
C ILE A 37 -15.22 -10.16 -1.95
N CYS A 38 -15.36 -10.23 -3.27
CA CYS A 38 -15.04 -9.16 -4.19
C CYS A 38 -16.19 -8.89 -5.15
N SER A 39 -16.41 -7.63 -5.52
CA SER A 39 -17.35 -7.23 -6.59
C SER A 39 -16.58 -6.93 -7.87
N GLU A 40 -15.41 -6.33 -7.77
CA GLU A 40 -14.61 -5.88 -8.90
C GLU A 40 -13.18 -6.42 -8.78
N LEU A 41 -12.77 -7.23 -9.77
CA LEU A 41 -11.43 -7.80 -9.85
C LEU A 41 -10.98 -7.86 -11.30
N PRO A 42 -9.74 -7.46 -11.63
CA PRO A 42 -9.12 -7.79 -12.92
C PRO A 42 -8.86 -9.30 -13.03
N ASP A 43 -9.01 -9.87 -14.23
CA ASP A 43 -8.88 -11.32 -14.50
C ASP A 43 -7.60 -11.94 -13.93
N HIS A 44 -6.46 -11.24 -14.07
CA HIS A 44 -5.19 -11.73 -13.57
C HIS A 44 -5.10 -11.76 -12.04
N VAL A 45 -5.85 -10.87 -11.34
CA VAL A 45 -5.95 -10.85 -9.88
C VAL A 45 -6.93 -11.90 -9.40
N GLU A 46 -8.02 -12.11 -10.12
CA GLU A 46 -8.97 -13.19 -9.84
C GLU A 46 -8.28 -14.56 -9.90
N SER A 47 -7.47 -14.81 -10.93
CA SER A 47 -6.66 -16.04 -11.03
C SER A 47 -5.69 -16.17 -9.86
N LEU A 48 -4.97 -15.10 -9.50
CA LEU A 48 -4.06 -15.09 -8.35
C LEU A 48 -4.78 -15.42 -7.04
N LEU A 49 -5.95 -14.86 -6.80
CA LEU A 49 -6.73 -15.12 -5.58
C LEU A 49 -7.24 -16.56 -5.55
N LYS A 50 -7.75 -17.10 -6.66
CA LYS A 50 -8.20 -18.51 -6.75
C LYS A 50 -7.10 -19.50 -6.37
N ASP A 51 -5.86 -19.19 -6.74
CA ASP A 51 -4.69 -20.03 -6.43
C ASP A 51 -4.14 -19.81 -5.01
N SER A 52 -4.53 -18.70 -4.34
CA SER A 52 -3.89 -18.25 -3.11
C SER A 52 -4.77 -18.30 -1.87
N VAL A 53 -6.10 -18.50 -1.98
CA VAL A 53 -7.02 -18.48 -0.84
C VAL A 53 -7.96 -19.70 -0.84
N ASN A 54 -8.53 -20.05 0.32
CA ASN A 54 -9.42 -21.20 0.42
C ASN A 54 -10.70 -21.02 -0.39
N THR A 55 -11.27 -19.81 -0.36
CA THR A 55 -12.53 -19.51 -1.05
C THR A 55 -12.51 -18.10 -1.63
N LEU A 56 -12.94 -17.97 -2.89
CA LEU A 56 -13.21 -16.68 -3.54
C LEU A 56 -14.69 -16.57 -3.90
N ILE A 57 -15.36 -15.55 -3.39
CA ILE A 57 -16.74 -15.20 -3.68
C ILE A 57 -16.77 -13.95 -4.55
N LEU A 58 -17.37 -14.06 -5.73
CA LEU A 58 -17.62 -12.90 -6.58
C LEU A 58 -19.07 -12.44 -6.41
N LEU A 59 -19.23 -11.15 -6.10
CA LEU A 59 -20.53 -10.49 -6.02
C LEU A 59 -20.92 -9.96 -7.40
N ASP A 60 -22.18 -10.14 -7.75
CA ASP A 60 -22.73 -9.54 -8.97
C ASP A 60 -23.35 -8.19 -8.61
N GLU A 61 -22.74 -7.11 -9.06
CA GLU A 61 -23.20 -5.73 -8.79
C GLU A 61 -24.63 -5.47 -9.27
N SER A 62 -25.09 -6.13 -10.34
CA SER A 62 -26.45 -6.00 -10.85
C SER A 62 -27.51 -6.44 -9.82
N GLN A 63 -27.12 -7.25 -8.82
CA GLN A 63 -28.03 -7.73 -7.77
C GLN A 63 -28.27 -6.70 -6.66
N TRP A 64 -27.41 -5.69 -6.49
CA TRP A 64 -27.54 -4.73 -5.40
C TRP A 64 -27.38 -3.25 -5.82
N LEU A 65 -26.73 -2.97 -6.94
CA LEU A 65 -26.56 -1.62 -7.48
C LEU A 65 -27.70 -1.31 -8.46
N THR A 66 -28.46 -0.25 -8.18
CA THR A 66 -29.47 0.26 -9.12
C THR A 66 -29.07 1.64 -9.61
N CYS A 67 -29.67 2.12 -10.72
CA CYS A 67 -29.42 3.46 -11.26
C CYS A 67 -29.63 4.61 -10.25
N ASN A 68 -30.34 4.35 -9.14
CA ASN A 68 -30.59 5.31 -8.09
C ASN A 68 -29.61 5.21 -6.91
N ASP A 69 -28.78 4.16 -6.85
CA ASP A 69 -27.78 3.98 -5.80
C ASP A 69 -26.49 4.74 -6.16
N LYS A 70 -26.63 6.07 -6.42
CA LYS A 70 -25.49 6.93 -6.75
C LYS A 70 -24.54 7.04 -5.57
N LEU A 71 -23.26 7.16 -5.89
CA LEU A 71 -22.23 7.57 -4.93
C LEU A 71 -22.59 8.97 -4.39
N TYR A 72 -22.57 9.13 -3.08
CA TYR A 72 -22.75 10.43 -2.44
C TYR A 72 -21.39 11.00 -2.06
N GLU A 73 -21.18 12.28 -2.37
CA GLU A 73 -20.09 13.02 -1.77
C GLU A 73 -20.30 13.03 -0.25
N ILE A 74 -19.26 12.73 0.49
CA ILE A 74 -19.28 12.94 1.95
C ILE A 74 -19.32 14.45 2.13
N GLU A 75 -20.37 14.96 2.75
CA GLU A 75 -20.36 16.33 3.26
C GLU A 75 -19.27 16.41 4.33
N SER A 76 -18.04 16.63 3.89
CA SER A 76 -16.92 16.91 4.78
C SER A 76 -17.04 18.35 5.26
N ALA A 77 -16.78 18.53 6.54
CA ALA A 77 -16.54 19.82 7.14
C ALA A 77 -15.73 20.73 6.22
N GLU A 78 -16.15 21.97 6.14
CA GLU A 78 -15.60 23.14 5.47
C GLU A 78 -14.10 23.01 5.06
N ASN A 79 -13.82 23.08 3.75
CA ASN A 79 -12.51 23.15 3.09
C ASN A 79 -11.92 21.84 2.50
N VAL A 80 -12.60 21.19 1.58
CA VAL A 80 -11.94 20.26 0.66
C VAL A 80 -11.96 20.82 -0.76
N ASN A 81 -10.78 20.97 -1.34
CA ASN A 81 -10.59 21.38 -2.74
C ASN A 81 -11.29 20.41 -3.69
N LYS A 82 -12.05 20.91 -4.64
CA LYS A 82 -12.89 20.17 -5.60
C LYS A 82 -12.18 19.23 -6.60
N SER A 83 -10.90 18.90 -6.39
CA SER A 83 -10.12 18.03 -7.30
C SER A 83 -10.07 16.54 -6.90
N THR A 84 -10.73 16.14 -5.81
CA THR A 84 -10.67 14.79 -5.23
C THR A 84 -11.94 13.97 -5.46
N VAL A 85 -12.40 13.84 -6.69
CA VAL A 85 -13.76 13.32 -6.98
C VAL A 85 -13.93 11.81 -6.76
N HIS A 86 -12.87 11.00 -6.65
CA HIS A 86 -13.01 9.54 -6.54
C HIS A 86 -12.80 8.93 -5.14
N SER A 87 -11.97 9.52 -4.29
CA SER A 87 -11.71 8.99 -2.94
C SER A 87 -12.73 9.41 -1.87
N SER A 88 -13.63 10.35 -2.20
CA SER A 88 -14.65 10.89 -1.28
C SER A 88 -16.05 10.31 -1.47
N MET A 89 -16.24 9.40 -2.42
CA MET A 89 -17.58 8.88 -2.74
C MET A 89 -17.86 7.59 -1.97
N VAL A 90 -18.87 7.63 -1.12
CA VAL A 90 -19.37 6.47 -0.35
C VAL A 90 -20.70 6.02 -0.95
N LEU A 91 -20.96 4.72 -0.95
CA LEU A 91 -22.25 4.18 -1.36
C LEU A 91 -23.36 4.64 -0.38
N SER A 92 -24.57 4.83 -0.92
CA SER A 92 -25.74 5.15 -0.08
C SER A 92 -25.92 4.09 1.02
N LYS A 93 -26.53 4.50 2.15
CA LYS A 93 -26.87 3.57 3.24
C LYS A 93 -27.65 2.34 2.73
N GLN A 94 -28.58 2.54 1.82
CA GLN A 94 -29.40 1.47 1.25
C GLN A 94 -28.57 0.53 0.36
N ALA A 95 -27.69 1.06 -0.48
CA ALA A 95 -26.79 0.26 -1.30
C ALA A 95 -25.83 -0.57 -0.45
N GLN A 96 -25.24 0.02 0.59
CA GLN A 96 -24.38 -0.69 1.53
C GLN A 96 -25.11 -1.84 2.25
N GLN A 97 -26.35 -1.61 2.70
CA GLN A 97 -27.17 -2.64 3.33
C GLN A 97 -27.58 -3.76 2.35
N LYS A 98 -27.85 -3.42 1.08
CA LYS A 98 -28.12 -4.43 0.05
C LYS A 98 -26.85 -5.27 -0.24
N GLN A 99 -25.71 -4.62 -0.33
CA GLN A 99 -24.44 -5.32 -0.52
C GLN A 99 -24.13 -6.26 0.64
N ALA A 100 -24.34 -5.84 1.90
CA ALA A 100 -24.16 -6.69 3.07
C ALA A 100 -25.06 -7.94 3.00
N ARG A 101 -26.35 -7.77 2.65
CA ARG A 101 -27.26 -8.92 2.46
C ARG A 101 -26.80 -9.87 1.35
N ASN A 102 -26.26 -9.35 0.25
CA ASN A 102 -25.71 -10.16 -0.82
C ASN A 102 -24.46 -10.94 -0.35
N CYS A 103 -23.57 -10.29 0.40
CA CYS A 103 -22.41 -10.96 1.03
C CYS A 103 -22.87 -12.11 1.93
N ILE A 104 -23.83 -11.87 2.82
CA ILE A 104 -24.38 -12.89 3.73
C ILE A 104 -24.97 -14.06 2.94
N ALA A 105 -25.82 -13.80 1.94
CA ALA A 105 -26.44 -14.84 1.13
C ALA A 105 -25.40 -15.71 0.40
N LYS A 106 -24.34 -15.11 -0.16
CA LYS A 106 -23.27 -15.84 -0.81
C LYS A 106 -22.43 -16.65 0.19
N LEU A 107 -22.10 -16.08 1.35
CA LEU A 107 -21.41 -16.80 2.42
C LEU A 107 -22.20 -17.99 2.91
N GLN A 108 -23.53 -17.87 3.08
CA GLN A 108 -24.40 -18.98 3.50
C GLN A 108 -24.45 -20.14 2.49
N ILE A 109 -24.29 -19.84 1.21
CA ILE A 109 -24.24 -20.87 0.16
C ILE A 109 -22.89 -21.61 0.16
N GLN A 110 -21.79 -20.90 0.43
CA GLN A 110 -20.44 -21.45 0.29
C GLN A 110 -19.85 -21.99 1.60
N SER A 111 -20.32 -21.50 2.75
CA SER A 111 -19.85 -21.92 4.07
C SER A 111 -21.02 -22.22 4.99
N ASN A 112 -20.95 -23.34 5.70
CA ASN A 112 -21.94 -23.70 6.72
C ASN A 112 -21.77 -22.88 8.02
N THR A 113 -20.71 -22.11 8.15
CA THR A 113 -20.40 -21.33 9.36
C THR A 113 -20.19 -19.86 9.02
N PRO A 114 -20.80 -18.95 9.79
CA PRO A 114 -20.52 -17.51 9.68
C PRO A 114 -19.03 -17.22 9.91
N PRO A 115 -18.49 -16.15 9.32
CA PRO A 115 -17.13 -15.71 9.63
C PRO A 115 -16.98 -15.36 11.13
N ASP A 116 -15.88 -15.80 11.72
CA ASP A 116 -15.47 -15.33 13.04
C ASP A 116 -14.99 -13.87 12.95
N ILE A 117 -14.28 -13.54 11.85
CA ILE A 117 -13.75 -12.22 11.59
C ILE A 117 -14.12 -11.80 10.16
N LEU A 118 -14.69 -10.60 10.02
CA LEU A 118 -14.81 -9.91 8.73
C LEU A 118 -13.84 -8.74 8.68
N ILE A 119 -12.89 -8.77 7.75
CA ILE A 119 -11.96 -7.67 7.47
C ILE A 119 -12.48 -6.90 6.26
N VAL A 120 -12.71 -5.60 6.44
CA VAL A 120 -13.23 -4.69 5.41
C VAL A 120 -12.15 -3.69 5.02
N ASP A 121 -11.71 -3.75 3.77
CA ASP A 121 -10.75 -2.82 3.18
C ASP A 121 -11.34 -2.21 1.91
N HIS A 122 -12.13 -1.13 2.05
CA HIS A 122 -12.93 -0.61 0.96
C HIS A 122 -13.36 0.85 1.17
N TYR A 123 -13.02 1.76 0.25
CA TYR A 123 -13.30 3.19 0.39
C TYR A 123 -14.80 3.55 0.35
N GLN A 124 -15.60 2.80 -0.36
CA GLN A 124 -17.03 3.09 -0.52
C GLN A 124 -17.91 2.52 0.60
N LEU A 125 -17.35 1.69 1.49
CA LEU A 125 -18.06 1.09 2.61
C LEU A 125 -17.78 1.83 3.93
N SER A 126 -18.79 1.88 4.77
CA SER A 126 -18.76 2.60 6.04
C SER A 126 -19.63 1.91 7.09
N SER A 127 -19.96 2.57 8.20
CA SER A 127 -20.79 2.02 9.27
C SER A 127 -22.07 1.29 8.80
N PRO A 128 -22.87 1.76 7.81
CA PRO A 128 -24.06 1.04 7.39
C PRO A 128 -23.83 -0.39 6.85
N PHE A 129 -22.70 -0.64 6.19
CA PHE A 129 -22.31 -1.97 5.74
C PHE A 129 -21.91 -2.83 6.94
N CYS A 130 -21.00 -2.33 7.77
CA CYS A 130 -20.48 -3.04 8.92
C CYS A 130 -21.61 -3.40 9.90
N THR A 131 -22.48 -2.45 10.24
CA THR A 131 -23.64 -2.70 11.11
C THR A 131 -24.58 -3.79 10.54
N ALA A 132 -24.79 -3.80 9.22
CA ALA A 132 -25.61 -4.84 8.59
C ALA A 132 -24.93 -6.22 8.57
N MET A 133 -23.63 -6.29 8.71
CA MET A 133 -22.86 -7.55 8.82
C MET A 133 -22.78 -8.08 10.26
N ARG A 134 -23.03 -7.26 11.29
CA ARG A 134 -22.93 -7.63 12.72
C ARG A 134 -23.76 -8.85 13.10
N ASP A 135 -24.94 -9.00 12.54
CA ASP A 135 -25.81 -10.16 12.84
C ASP A 135 -25.27 -11.47 12.27
N TYR A 136 -24.26 -11.40 11.39
CA TYR A 136 -23.70 -12.56 10.70
C TYR A 136 -22.22 -12.84 10.99
N CYS A 137 -21.47 -11.84 11.45
CA CYS A 137 -20.05 -11.96 11.78
C CYS A 137 -19.84 -11.69 13.27
N LYS A 138 -18.93 -12.42 13.93
CA LYS A 138 -18.65 -12.18 15.34
C LYS A 138 -17.88 -10.87 15.56
N HIS A 139 -16.84 -10.65 14.74
CA HIS A 139 -15.97 -9.48 14.85
C HIS A 139 -15.78 -8.82 13.49
N ILE A 140 -15.68 -7.49 13.50
CA ILE A 140 -15.44 -6.67 12.32
C ILE A 140 -14.14 -5.87 12.50
N VAL A 141 -13.24 -6.03 11.56
CA VAL A 141 -11.99 -5.28 11.43
C VAL A 141 -12.09 -4.39 10.21
N VAL A 142 -11.74 -3.12 10.36
CA VAL A 142 -11.70 -2.19 9.23
C VAL A 142 -10.27 -1.75 8.98
N ILE A 143 -9.85 -1.78 7.72
CA ILE A 143 -8.62 -1.16 7.26
C ILE A 143 -9.01 0.14 6.56
N ASP A 144 -8.56 1.27 7.08
CA ASP A 144 -8.85 2.61 6.54
C ASP A 144 -7.61 3.49 6.60
N ASP A 145 -7.49 4.43 5.68
CA ASP A 145 -6.41 5.41 5.63
C ASP A 145 -6.91 6.83 5.31
N LEU A 146 -8.23 7.00 5.21
CA LEU A 146 -8.86 8.28 4.88
C LEU A 146 -9.37 9.03 6.12
N ALA A 147 -9.84 8.34 7.14
CA ALA A 147 -10.46 8.91 8.35
C ALA A 147 -11.53 9.97 8.04
N ASN A 148 -12.34 9.72 7.01
CA ASN A 148 -13.34 10.66 6.49
C ASN A 148 -14.78 10.18 6.65
N ARG A 149 -15.00 9.00 7.23
CA ARG A 149 -16.31 8.38 7.43
C ARG A 149 -16.33 7.51 8.68
N SER A 150 -17.55 7.26 9.20
CA SER A 150 -17.70 6.41 10.39
C SER A 150 -17.64 4.91 10.05
N HIS A 151 -17.13 4.13 10.98
CA HIS A 151 -17.08 2.67 10.90
C HIS A 151 -17.66 2.04 12.16
N ASP A 152 -18.40 0.94 12.01
CA ASP A 152 -18.83 0.07 13.09
C ASP A 152 -17.90 -1.14 13.13
N CYS A 153 -16.84 -1.06 13.91
CA CYS A 153 -15.77 -2.07 13.96
C CYS A 153 -15.31 -2.34 15.40
N ASP A 154 -14.71 -3.50 15.62
CA ASP A 154 -14.04 -3.88 16.85
C ASP A 154 -12.56 -3.48 16.83
N VAL A 155 -11.95 -3.54 15.64
CA VAL A 155 -10.56 -3.12 15.40
C VAL A 155 -10.51 -2.23 14.15
N LEU A 156 -9.74 -1.15 14.20
CA LEU A 156 -9.40 -0.34 13.04
C LEU A 156 -7.89 -0.33 12.84
N LEU A 157 -7.45 -0.65 11.63
CA LEU A 157 -6.05 -0.61 11.21
C LEU A 157 -5.82 0.56 10.23
N ASP A 158 -4.93 1.49 10.60
CA ASP A 158 -4.36 2.49 9.69
C ASP A 158 -2.84 2.47 9.83
N GLN A 159 -2.17 1.85 8.88
CA GLN A 159 -0.71 1.70 8.88
C GLN A 159 0.04 3.00 8.54
N ASN A 160 -0.67 4.07 8.15
CA ASN A 160 -0.05 5.31 7.72
C ASN A 160 0.30 6.22 8.91
N LEU A 161 1.24 7.13 8.67
CA LEU A 161 1.68 8.10 9.67
C LEU A 161 1.17 9.49 9.32
N PHE A 162 0.44 10.09 10.26
CA PHE A 162 -0.10 11.44 10.14
C PHE A 162 0.29 12.27 11.36
N GLU A 163 0.23 13.58 11.24
CA GLU A 163 0.48 14.48 12.38
C GLU A 163 -0.54 14.24 13.52
N ASN A 164 -1.79 13.96 13.15
CA ASN A 164 -2.90 13.72 14.08
C ASN A 164 -3.23 12.23 14.27
N THR A 165 -2.30 11.30 14.03
CA THR A 165 -2.51 9.83 14.06
C THR A 165 -3.39 9.39 15.25
N ASN A 166 -3.12 9.85 16.47
CA ASN A 166 -3.83 9.40 17.67
C ASN A 166 -5.26 9.95 17.82
N THR A 167 -5.66 10.93 17.02
CA THR A 167 -6.95 11.62 17.16
C THR A 167 -7.82 11.57 15.92
N ARG A 168 -7.27 11.15 14.78
CA ARG A 168 -7.96 11.23 13.48
C ARG A 168 -9.22 10.37 13.39
N TYR A 169 -9.32 9.29 14.17
CA TYR A 169 -10.50 8.42 14.23
C TYR A 169 -11.46 8.73 15.39
N LYS A 170 -11.21 9.81 16.13
CA LYS A 170 -12.08 10.21 17.25
C LYS A 170 -13.50 10.53 16.75
N GLY A 171 -14.50 9.79 17.26
CA GLY A 171 -15.90 9.93 16.84
C GLY A 171 -16.25 9.24 15.53
N LEU A 172 -15.28 8.61 14.85
CA LEU A 172 -15.50 7.84 13.63
C LEU A 172 -15.63 6.33 13.87
N VAL A 173 -15.27 5.85 15.06
CA VAL A 173 -15.37 4.44 15.47
C VAL A 173 -16.03 4.33 16.82
N PRO A 174 -16.57 3.14 17.22
CA PRO A 174 -17.06 2.88 18.56
C PRO A 174 -15.97 3.17 19.62
N GLY A 175 -16.40 3.68 20.79
CA GLY A 175 -15.46 4.07 21.86
C GLY A 175 -14.64 2.93 22.46
N ASN A 176 -15.07 1.68 22.24
CA ASN A 176 -14.37 0.46 22.64
C ASN A 176 -13.58 -0.20 21.51
N ALA A 177 -13.58 0.36 20.31
CA ALA A 177 -12.79 -0.18 19.21
C ALA A 177 -11.29 -0.05 19.50
N VAL A 178 -10.54 -1.10 19.19
CA VAL A 178 -9.07 -1.10 19.28
C VAL A 178 -8.50 -0.43 18.03
N LEU A 179 -7.62 0.56 18.22
CA LEU A 179 -6.99 1.30 17.14
C LEU A 179 -5.54 0.83 16.96
N LEU A 180 -5.22 0.27 15.80
CA LEU A 180 -3.87 -0.11 15.38
C LEU A 180 -3.39 0.96 14.39
N LEU A 181 -2.70 1.98 14.91
CA LEU A 181 -2.38 3.19 14.16
C LEU A 181 -0.87 3.39 13.99
N GLY A 182 -0.46 3.63 12.77
CA GLY A 182 0.92 3.99 12.46
C GLY A 182 1.74 2.87 11.83
N PRO A 183 2.99 3.20 11.45
CA PRO A 183 3.88 2.32 10.69
C PRO A 183 4.27 1.02 11.41
N GLU A 184 4.16 0.99 12.74
CA GLU A 184 4.38 -0.25 13.49
C GLU A 184 3.40 -1.37 13.10
N PHE A 185 2.25 -1.01 12.50
CA PHE A 185 1.27 -1.95 11.96
C PHE A 185 1.32 -2.05 10.43
N ALA A 186 2.46 -1.75 9.83
CA ALA A 186 2.64 -1.86 8.39
C ALA A 186 2.52 -3.32 7.92
N VAL A 187 1.62 -3.55 6.98
CA VAL A 187 1.39 -4.87 6.39
C VAL A 187 2.41 -5.11 5.28
N LEU A 188 3.42 -5.90 5.58
CA LEU A 188 4.52 -6.22 4.66
C LEU A 188 4.55 -7.72 4.33
N LYS A 189 4.94 -8.02 3.09
CA LYS A 189 5.17 -9.40 2.67
C LYS A 189 6.37 -9.99 3.42
N GLU A 190 6.29 -11.29 3.74
CA GLU A 190 7.36 -12.06 4.39
C GLU A 190 8.75 -11.84 3.76
N ALA A 191 8.79 -11.75 2.43
CA ALA A 191 10.04 -11.55 1.68
C ALA A 191 10.81 -10.25 2.06
N PHE A 192 10.11 -9.20 2.56
CA PHE A 192 10.78 -7.99 3.04
C PHE A 192 11.45 -8.21 4.40
N TYR A 193 10.83 -9.00 5.28
CA TYR A 193 11.44 -9.35 6.57
C TYR A 193 12.67 -10.24 6.36
N GLN A 194 12.56 -11.27 5.51
CA GLN A 194 13.68 -12.15 5.17
C GLN A 194 14.85 -11.38 4.57
N ALA A 195 14.61 -10.53 3.56
CA ALA A 195 15.66 -9.74 2.92
C ALA A 195 16.30 -8.72 3.87
N SER A 196 15.54 -8.15 4.82
CA SER A 196 16.08 -7.18 5.78
C SER A 196 16.99 -7.82 6.83
N THR A 197 16.77 -9.08 7.23
CA THR A 197 17.66 -9.81 8.16
C THR A 197 19.03 -10.07 7.54
N GLU A 198 19.11 -10.28 6.22
CA GLU A 198 20.38 -10.44 5.51
C GLU A 198 21.23 -9.17 5.52
N ILE A 199 20.60 -7.99 5.61
CA ILE A 199 21.30 -6.70 5.73
C ILE A 199 21.96 -6.56 7.11
N THR A 200 21.31 -7.04 8.17
CA THR A 200 21.78 -6.92 9.55
C THR A 200 22.82 -7.96 9.94
N VAL A 201 22.89 -9.10 9.25
CA VAL A 201 23.79 -10.23 9.56
C VAL A 201 25.13 -10.13 8.83
N LYS A 202 25.38 -9.15 7.93
CA LYS A 202 26.72 -8.94 7.38
C LYS A 202 27.66 -8.46 8.50
N PRO A 203 28.75 -9.18 8.75
CA PRO A 203 29.44 -9.19 10.04
C PRO A 203 30.09 -7.86 10.37
N THR A 204 29.80 -7.35 11.55
CA THR A 204 30.78 -6.74 12.42
C THR A 204 31.97 -7.70 12.53
N LEU A 205 33.10 -7.33 12.02
CA LEU A 205 34.44 -7.86 12.26
C LEU A 205 35.18 -8.19 10.94
N GLN A 206 35.73 -7.15 10.34
CA GLN A 206 37.12 -7.21 9.88
C GLN A 206 37.55 -5.77 9.57
N SER A 207 38.49 -5.27 10.42
CA SER A 207 39.30 -4.05 10.28
C SER A 207 38.63 -2.75 9.79
N GLU A 208 38.95 -1.63 10.41
CA GLU A 208 38.64 -0.26 10.01
C GLU A 208 38.99 0.12 8.55
N GLN A 209 39.48 -0.86 7.76
CA GLN A 209 39.87 -0.68 6.35
C GLN A 209 38.84 -1.24 5.35
N ASP A 210 37.85 -2.02 5.80
CA ASP A 210 36.71 -2.50 4.99
C ASP A 210 35.41 -1.75 5.35
N ILE A 211 35.45 -0.42 5.30
CA ILE A 211 34.23 0.36 5.08
C ILE A 211 33.71 -0.13 3.73
N PRO A 212 32.46 -0.69 3.64
CA PRO A 212 31.93 -1.06 2.34
C PRO A 212 31.98 0.20 1.48
N LEU A 213 32.90 0.22 0.53
CA LEU A 213 32.94 1.21 -0.55
C LEU A 213 31.49 1.48 -0.94
N HIS A 214 31.10 2.76 -0.89
CA HIS A 214 29.85 3.31 -1.37
C HIS A 214 29.07 2.31 -2.21
N LYS A 215 27.84 1.90 -1.77
CA LYS A 215 26.94 1.16 -2.65
C LYS A 215 27.08 1.85 -3.99
N SER A 216 27.54 1.16 -5.02
CA SER A 216 27.65 1.73 -6.36
C SER A 216 26.35 2.47 -6.61
N ASN A 217 26.37 3.72 -7.06
CA ASN A 217 25.19 4.57 -7.29
C ASN A 217 24.13 3.79 -8.08
N HIS A 218 23.39 2.92 -7.40
CA HIS A 218 22.36 2.08 -7.97
C HIS A 218 20.99 2.63 -7.59
N ILE A 219 20.21 2.98 -8.59
CA ILE A 219 18.92 3.69 -8.43
C ILE A 219 17.80 2.71 -8.70
N LEU A 220 16.81 2.66 -7.82
CA LEU A 220 15.56 1.94 -8.07
C LEU A 220 14.47 2.93 -8.47
N VAL A 221 13.80 2.68 -9.59
CA VAL A 221 12.63 3.48 -10.02
C VAL A 221 11.38 2.60 -9.96
N CYS A 222 10.37 2.99 -9.16
CA CYS A 222 9.11 2.25 -9.09
C CYS A 222 7.95 3.14 -8.64
N PHE A 223 6.91 3.21 -9.46
CA PHE A 223 5.66 3.98 -9.17
C PHE A 223 4.44 3.08 -8.98
N GLY A 224 4.66 1.82 -8.58
CA GLY A 224 3.59 0.87 -8.26
C GLY A 224 3.06 0.10 -9.47
N GLY A 225 1.81 -0.36 -9.37
CA GLY A 225 1.23 -1.32 -10.31
C GLY A 225 0.84 -0.76 -11.66
N SER A 226 0.37 0.47 -11.74
CA SER A 226 -0.23 1.06 -12.94
C SER A 226 0.44 2.35 -13.43
N ASP A 227 0.96 3.19 -12.52
CA ASP A 227 1.55 4.51 -12.84
C ASP A 227 0.75 5.29 -13.92
N PRO A 228 -0.50 5.69 -13.64
CA PRO A 228 -1.39 6.24 -14.66
C PRO A 228 -0.91 7.58 -15.24
N SER A 229 -0.07 8.32 -14.51
CA SER A 229 0.52 9.59 -14.94
C SER A 229 1.86 9.41 -15.69
N ASP A 230 2.28 8.17 -15.93
CA ASP A 230 3.52 7.83 -16.66
C ASP A 230 4.78 8.53 -16.09
N VAL A 231 4.83 8.65 -14.77
CA VAL A 231 5.95 9.30 -14.06
C VAL A 231 7.23 8.49 -14.24
N THR A 232 7.14 7.16 -14.34
CA THR A 232 8.28 6.27 -14.61
C THR A 232 9.05 6.74 -15.83
N ARG A 233 8.37 6.99 -16.97
CA ARG A 233 9.04 7.42 -18.20
C ARG A 233 9.64 8.82 -18.07
N LYS A 234 9.00 9.72 -17.34
CA LYS A 234 9.52 11.06 -17.04
C LYS A 234 10.83 10.96 -16.24
N VAL A 235 10.89 10.12 -15.21
CA VAL A 235 12.10 9.87 -14.42
C VAL A 235 13.19 9.24 -15.25
N VAL A 236 12.89 8.22 -16.06
CA VAL A 236 13.87 7.54 -16.94
C VAL A 236 14.44 8.51 -17.98
N ALA A 237 13.65 9.43 -18.51
CA ALA A 237 14.15 10.47 -19.41
C ALA A 237 15.16 11.39 -18.72
N GLU A 238 14.93 11.77 -17.46
CA GLU A 238 15.89 12.58 -16.69
C GLU A 238 17.16 11.79 -16.34
N LEU A 239 17.05 10.52 -15.96
CA LEU A 239 18.21 9.64 -15.77
C LEU A 239 19.06 9.54 -17.04
N SER A 240 18.42 9.47 -18.21
CA SER A 240 19.09 9.40 -19.51
C SER A 240 19.93 10.66 -19.81
N ASN A 241 19.60 11.79 -19.20
CA ASN A 241 20.28 13.07 -19.38
C ASN A 241 21.44 13.28 -18.41
N LEU A 242 21.63 12.43 -17.39
CA LEU A 242 22.68 12.53 -16.36
C LEU A 242 24.03 12.00 -16.83
N LYS A 243 24.58 12.54 -17.93
CA LYS A 243 25.82 12.05 -18.57
C LYS A 243 27.09 12.23 -17.71
N SER A 244 27.06 13.13 -16.74
CA SER A 244 28.22 13.42 -15.86
C SER A 244 28.31 12.52 -14.65
N TYR A 245 27.33 11.61 -14.45
CA TYR A 245 27.24 10.73 -13.29
C TYR A 245 27.41 9.27 -13.71
N SER A 246 28.20 8.52 -12.94
CA SER A 246 28.25 7.07 -13.06
C SER A 246 27.23 6.44 -12.12
N PHE A 247 26.24 5.75 -12.68
CA PHE A 247 25.20 5.02 -11.95
C PHE A 247 24.69 3.83 -12.76
N THR A 248 23.98 2.94 -12.10
CA THR A 248 23.13 1.92 -12.71
C THR A 248 21.70 2.10 -12.19
N ALA A 249 20.69 1.64 -12.93
CA ALA A 249 19.30 1.73 -12.47
C ALA A 249 18.49 0.49 -12.83
N ASP A 250 17.68 0.05 -11.87
CA ASP A 250 16.58 -0.89 -12.07
C ASP A 250 15.26 -0.12 -12.16
N ILE A 251 14.54 -0.31 -13.25
CA ILE A 251 13.25 0.34 -13.52
C ILE A 251 12.17 -0.73 -13.38
N VAL A 252 11.26 -0.56 -12.43
CA VAL A 252 10.21 -1.55 -12.16
C VAL A 252 8.84 -0.96 -12.50
N VAL A 253 8.10 -1.67 -13.34
CA VAL A 253 6.69 -1.36 -13.64
C VAL A 253 5.82 -2.58 -13.36
N GLY A 254 4.60 -2.34 -12.89
CA GLY A 254 3.64 -3.40 -12.61
C GLY A 254 2.90 -3.89 -13.85
N GLY A 255 2.10 -4.96 -13.67
CA GLY A 255 1.37 -5.60 -14.78
C GLY A 255 0.28 -4.72 -15.43
N ALA A 256 -0.17 -3.66 -14.75
CA ALA A 256 -1.18 -2.73 -15.27
C ALA A 256 -0.58 -1.46 -15.89
N TYR A 257 0.74 -1.36 -16.03
CA TYR A 257 1.38 -0.20 -16.65
C TYR A 257 1.14 -0.17 -18.16
N ALA A 258 0.52 0.90 -18.65
CA ALA A 258 0.02 0.98 -20.04
C ALA A 258 1.11 1.23 -21.11
N HIS A 259 2.32 1.72 -20.71
CA HIS A 259 3.32 2.23 -21.65
C HIS A 259 4.60 1.37 -21.71
N VAL A 260 4.47 0.05 -21.52
CA VAL A 260 5.61 -0.89 -21.43
C VAL A 260 6.50 -0.85 -22.68
N ASP A 261 5.91 -0.86 -23.88
CA ASP A 261 6.68 -0.88 -25.15
C ASP A 261 7.52 0.40 -25.34
N ALA A 262 6.91 1.55 -25.04
CA ALA A 262 7.61 2.84 -25.14
C ALA A 262 8.75 2.93 -24.12
N LEU A 263 8.53 2.46 -22.91
CA LEU A 263 9.53 2.42 -21.84
C LEU A 263 10.67 1.44 -22.19
N THR A 264 10.34 0.25 -22.71
CA THR A 264 11.31 -0.74 -23.17
C THR A 264 12.23 -0.14 -24.24
N THR A 265 11.64 0.56 -25.22
CA THR A 265 12.40 1.23 -26.28
C THR A 265 13.31 2.34 -25.73
N LEU A 266 12.88 3.05 -24.69
CA LEU A 266 13.67 4.09 -24.05
C LEU A 266 14.84 3.48 -23.26
N VAL A 267 14.57 2.49 -22.41
CA VAL A 267 15.58 1.84 -21.55
C VAL A 267 16.63 1.10 -22.38
N ALA A 268 16.24 0.45 -23.49
CA ALA A 268 17.15 -0.29 -24.37
C ALA A 268 18.27 0.57 -25.01
N LYS A 269 18.16 1.90 -24.97
CA LYS A 269 19.21 2.82 -25.44
C LYS A 269 20.33 3.01 -24.41
N HIS A 270 20.20 2.46 -23.22
CA HIS A 270 21.09 2.71 -22.09
C HIS A 270 21.57 1.39 -21.47
N ASN A 271 22.87 1.11 -21.52
CA ASN A 271 23.45 -0.12 -20.98
C ASN A 271 23.49 -0.16 -19.43
N ASN A 272 23.27 0.97 -18.78
CA ASN A 272 23.27 1.10 -17.33
C ASN A 272 21.86 1.07 -16.70
N MET A 273 20.83 0.77 -17.48
CA MET A 273 19.45 0.67 -17.02
C MET A 273 18.85 -0.70 -17.37
N THR A 274 18.11 -1.28 -16.45
CA THR A 274 17.40 -2.56 -16.63
C THR A 274 15.93 -2.37 -16.35
N LEU A 275 15.05 -2.83 -17.25
CA LEU A 275 13.60 -2.81 -17.07
C LEU A 275 13.11 -4.16 -16.52
N HIS A 276 12.32 -4.10 -15.48
CA HIS A 276 11.61 -5.23 -14.88
C HIS A 276 10.11 -5.00 -15.01
N HIS A 277 9.41 -5.94 -15.63
CA HIS A 277 7.96 -5.91 -15.75
C HIS A 277 7.34 -6.98 -14.86
N ASN A 278 6.47 -6.56 -13.94
CA ASN A 278 5.75 -7.45 -13.01
C ASN A 278 6.65 -8.43 -12.25
N THR A 279 7.71 -7.90 -11.61
CA THR A 279 8.72 -8.72 -10.92
C THR A 279 8.32 -9.07 -9.50
N PRO A 280 8.54 -10.31 -9.02
CA PRO A 280 8.41 -10.68 -7.61
C PRO A 280 9.63 -10.25 -6.76
N SER A 281 10.73 -9.83 -7.39
CA SER A 281 12.04 -9.62 -6.75
C SER A 281 12.21 -8.21 -6.15
N MET A 282 11.13 -7.52 -5.79
CA MET A 282 11.20 -6.16 -5.26
C MET A 282 12.10 -6.02 -4.02
N PRO A 283 12.07 -6.94 -3.02
CA PRO A 283 12.97 -6.86 -1.87
C PRO A 283 14.46 -6.89 -2.28
N GLN A 284 14.84 -7.76 -3.21
CA GLN A 284 16.21 -7.89 -3.69
C GLN A 284 16.67 -6.65 -4.49
N LEU A 285 15.76 -6.05 -5.27
CA LEU A 285 16.03 -4.80 -5.98
C LEU A 285 16.21 -3.64 -5.01
N MET A 286 15.35 -3.53 -3.98
CA MET A 286 15.50 -2.53 -2.92
C MET A 286 16.79 -2.73 -2.11
N GLN A 287 17.21 -3.97 -1.85
CA GLN A 287 18.45 -4.29 -1.14
C GLN A 287 19.70 -3.78 -1.88
N LYS A 288 19.70 -3.84 -3.20
CA LYS A 288 20.80 -3.37 -4.06
C LYS A 288 20.86 -1.85 -4.17
N ALA A 289 19.71 -1.18 -4.11
CA ALA A 289 19.59 0.23 -4.39
C ALA A 289 20.25 1.10 -3.31
N SER A 290 20.83 2.21 -3.73
CA SER A 290 21.32 3.28 -2.85
C SER A 290 20.19 4.20 -2.40
N PHE A 291 19.27 4.47 -3.30
CA PHE A 291 18.01 5.16 -3.04
C PHE A 291 16.97 4.77 -4.09
N MET A 292 15.73 5.09 -3.80
CA MET A 292 14.60 4.83 -4.67
C MET A 292 13.94 6.15 -5.11
N ILE A 293 13.50 6.19 -6.36
CA ILE A 293 12.59 7.22 -6.86
C ILE A 293 11.25 6.53 -7.11
N GLY A 294 10.19 6.96 -6.43
CA GLY A 294 8.95 6.22 -6.54
C GLY A 294 7.73 6.89 -5.95
N ALA A 295 6.63 6.14 -5.90
CA ALA A 295 5.37 6.59 -5.34
C ALA A 295 5.34 6.53 -3.80
N GLY A 296 4.32 7.16 -3.22
CA GLY A 296 3.94 7.01 -1.81
C GLY A 296 3.15 5.72 -1.53
N GLY A 297 2.34 5.73 -0.47
CA GLY A 297 1.51 4.58 -0.07
C GLY A 297 2.31 3.47 0.64
N SER A 298 1.91 2.21 0.48
CA SER A 298 2.55 1.06 1.15
C SER A 298 4.06 0.94 0.88
N MET A 299 4.51 1.46 -0.26
CA MET A 299 5.92 1.48 -0.64
C MET A 299 6.80 2.29 0.34
N HIS A 300 6.21 3.23 1.10
CA HIS A 300 6.93 3.88 2.20
C HIS A 300 7.42 2.89 3.24
N TRP A 301 6.61 1.88 3.57
CA TRP A 301 6.93 0.89 4.60
C TRP A 301 7.85 -0.20 4.06
N GLU A 302 7.65 -0.63 2.80
CA GLU A 302 8.55 -1.56 2.12
C GLU A 302 9.98 -1.01 2.06
N ARG A 303 10.18 0.24 1.60
CA ARG A 303 11.50 0.86 1.57
C ARG A 303 12.08 1.13 2.95
N ALA A 304 11.23 1.49 3.94
CA ALA A 304 11.67 1.68 5.31
C ALA A 304 12.20 0.37 5.90
N GLN A 305 11.49 -0.75 5.68
CA GLN A 305 11.95 -2.08 6.10
C GLN A 305 13.31 -2.44 5.49
N MET A 306 13.56 -2.03 4.25
CA MET A 306 14.82 -2.27 3.54
C MET A 306 15.91 -1.23 3.83
N ASN A 307 15.68 -0.30 4.77
CA ASN A 307 16.56 0.82 5.07
C ASN A 307 16.96 1.60 3.78
N LEU A 308 15.97 1.92 2.95
CA LEU A 308 16.15 2.57 1.65
C LEU A 308 15.51 3.94 1.63
N ALA A 309 16.30 4.98 1.33
CA ALA A 309 15.81 6.34 1.16
C ALA A 309 14.89 6.45 -0.05
N GLY A 310 13.86 7.31 0.05
CA GLY A 310 12.93 7.56 -1.04
C GLY A 310 12.87 9.01 -1.47
N LEU A 311 13.05 9.26 -2.78
CA LEU A 311 12.65 10.46 -3.48
C LEU A 311 11.23 10.21 -3.99
N ILE A 312 10.24 10.87 -3.43
CA ILE A 312 8.83 10.49 -3.60
C ILE A 312 8.09 11.51 -4.45
N ILE A 313 7.38 11.01 -5.46
CA ILE A 313 6.38 11.75 -6.23
C ILE A 313 5.04 11.08 -5.96
N THR A 314 4.08 11.81 -5.41
CA THR A 314 2.76 11.26 -5.13
C THR A 314 1.94 11.18 -6.43
N ILE A 315 1.33 10.01 -6.66
CA ILE A 315 0.54 9.71 -7.85
C ILE A 315 -0.96 9.55 -7.55
N ALA A 316 -1.35 9.70 -6.28
CA ALA A 316 -2.73 9.65 -5.82
C ALA A 316 -2.90 10.55 -4.58
N ASP A 317 -4.10 11.09 -4.41
CA ASP A 317 -4.40 12.08 -3.37
C ASP A 317 -4.23 11.53 -1.94
N ASN A 318 -4.61 10.28 -1.71
CA ASN A 318 -4.45 9.60 -0.42
C ASN A 318 -2.99 9.41 0.01
N GLN A 319 -2.02 9.60 -0.91
CA GLN A 319 -0.60 9.55 -0.61
C GLN A 319 -0.04 10.89 -0.09
N ILE A 320 -0.73 12.01 -0.35
CA ILE A 320 -0.18 13.37 -0.17
C ILE A 320 0.08 13.67 1.31
N GLU A 321 -0.91 13.46 2.18
CA GLU A 321 -0.82 13.86 3.58
C GLU A 321 0.27 13.08 4.31
N THR A 322 0.27 11.75 4.20
CA THR A 322 1.31 10.88 4.77
C THR A 322 2.70 11.23 4.23
N THR A 323 2.84 11.41 2.91
CA THR A 323 4.15 11.72 2.31
C THR A 323 4.66 13.07 2.76
N ARG A 324 3.78 14.09 2.86
CA ARG A 324 4.12 15.42 3.38
C ARG A 324 4.65 15.33 4.81
N TYR A 325 3.96 14.60 5.68
CA TYR A 325 4.36 14.44 7.06
C TYR A 325 5.68 13.66 7.19
N LEU A 326 5.88 12.60 6.40
CA LEU A 326 7.15 11.89 6.34
C LEU A 326 8.30 12.78 5.85
N HIS A 327 8.04 13.66 4.90
CA HIS A 327 9.03 14.64 4.43
C HIS A 327 9.42 15.63 5.54
N GLN A 328 8.46 16.17 6.29
CA GLN A 328 8.71 17.07 7.42
C GLN A 328 9.56 16.40 8.52
N ARG A 329 9.42 15.06 8.67
CA ARG A 329 10.21 14.25 9.61
C ARG A 329 11.54 13.74 9.04
N ASN A 330 11.93 14.21 7.87
CA ASN A 330 13.13 13.75 7.16
C ASN A 330 13.17 12.22 6.95
N CYS A 331 11.99 11.59 6.71
CA CYS A 331 11.86 10.17 6.42
C CYS A 331 11.73 9.89 4.92
N CYS A 332 11.58 10.90 4.09
CA CYS A 332 11.65 10.88 2.63
C CYS A 332 11.94 12.28 2.10
N MET A 333 12.29 12.37 0.83
CA MET A 333 12.29 13.64 0.08
C MET A 333 11.05 13.65 -0.82
N TRP A 334 10.04 14.46 -0.48
CA TRP A 334 8.85 14.63 -1.32
C TRP A 334 9.10 15.69 -2.38
N LEU A 335 8.98 15.32 -3.65
CA LEU A 335 9.21 16.20 -4.81
C LEU A 335 7.93 16.92 -5.26
N GLY A 336 6.77 16.40 -4.85
CA GLY A 336 5.47 16.95 -5.22
C GLY A 336 4.51 15.90 -5.79
N GLU A 337 3.41 16.39 -6.33
CA GLU A 337 2.38 15.60 -7.01
C GLU A 337 2.79 15.37 -8.47
N SER A 338 2.45 14.22 -9.05
CA SER A 338 2.84 13.78 -10.39
C SER A 338 2.52 14.78 -11.52
N GLU A 339 1.39 15.50 -11.36
CA GLU A 339 0.93 16.50 -12.33
C GLU A 339 1.69 17.83 -12.24
N LYS A 340 2.30 18.12 -11.08
CA LYS A 340 2.94 19.40 -10.77
C LYS A 340 4.46 19.36 -10.86
N VAL A 341 5.06 18.17 -10.56
CA VAL A 341 6.52 18.03 -10.54
C VAL A 341 7.11 18.19 -11.94
N THR A 342 8.14 19.01 -12.05
CA THR A 342 8.84 19.29 -13.30
C THR A 342 10.02 18.34 -13.50
N SER A 343 10.43 18.14 -14.76
CA SER A 343 11.65 17.40 -15.13
C SER A 343 12.90 17.99 -14.45
N GLU A 344 12.99 19.30 -14.32
CA GLU A 344 14.13 19.97 -13.66
C GLU A 344 14.19 19.66 -12.15
N GLU A 345 13.04 19.63 -11.45
CA GLU A 345 12.99 19.26 -10.04
C GLU A 345 13.39 17.81 -9.82
N ILE A 346 12.92 16.89 -10.69
CA ILE A 346 13.32 15.48 -10.65
C ILE A 346 14.83 15.35 -10.83
N ARG A 347 15.41 16.00 -11.85
CA ARG A 347 16.83 15.98 -12.10
C ARG A 347 17.65 16.51 -10.93
N LYS A 348 17.29 17.68 -10.38
CA LYS A 348 17.96 18.28 -9.21
C LYS A 348 17.92 17.36 -7.98
N ALA A 349 16.79 16.67 -7.75
CA ALA A 349 16.67 15.75 -6.64
C ALA A 349 17.57 14.51 -6.82
N ILE A 350 17.67 13.97 -8.04
CA ILE A 350 18.58 12.87 -8.35
C ILE A 350 20.05 13.31 -8.17
N GLU A 351 20.43 14.46 -8.70
CA GLU A 351 21.78 15.01 -8.55
C GLU A 351 22.11 15.24 -7.07
N PHE A 352 21.16 15.77 -6.29
CA PHE A 352 21.34 15.91 -4.84
C PHE A 352 21.59 14.56 -4.17
N ALA A 353 20.79 13.55 -4.49
CA ALA A 353 20.92 12.22 -3.90
C ALA A 353 22.26 11.56 -4.23
N LEU A 354 22.73 11.70 -5.48
CA LEU A 354 24.02 11.18 -5.92
C LEU A 354 25.20 11.90 -5.25
N ASN A 355 25.07 13.21 -4.97
CA ASN A 355 26.13 14.03 -4.38
C ASN A 355 26.10 14.09 -2.84
N SER A 356 25.07 13.54 -2.18
CA SER A 356 24.87 13.66 -0.74
C SER A 356 24.52 12.33 -0.08
N PRO A 357 25.37 11.29 -0.20
CA PRO A 357 25.07 9.93 0.28
C PRO A 357 24.80 9.89 1.80
N GLU A 358 25.44 10.75 2.60
CA GLU A 358 25.19 10.85 4.03
C GLU A 358 23.77 11.30 4.33
N LYS A 359 23.25 12.33 3.65
CA LYS A 359 21.88 12.81 3.81
C LYS A 359 20.86 11.76 3.37
N ILE A 360 21.18 11.01 2.33
CA ILE A 360 20.36 9.88 1.86
C ILE A 360 20.33 8.78 2.92
N SER A 361 21.46 8.48 3.55
CA SER A 361 21.52 7.52 4.67
C SER A 361 20.68 7.99 5.87
N ASP A 362 20.75 9.27 6.22
CA ASP A 362 19.92 9.83 7.30
C ASP A 362 18.42 9.68 7.03
N ILE A 363 17.99 9.94 5.80
CA ILE A 363 16.59 9.76 5.38
C ILE A 363 16.18 8.28 5.51
N ALA A 364 17.04 7.36 5.10
CA ALA A 364 16.78 5.93 5.21
C ALA A 364 16.64 5.48 6.67
N ASN A 365 17.59 5.88 7.52
CA ASN A 365 17.61 5.56 8.94
C ASN A 365 16.39 6.13 9.67
N ASN A 366 16.01 7.38 9.39
CA ASN A 366 14.82 8.01 9.95
C ASN A 366 13.55 7.26 9.55
N ALA A 367 13.42 6.86 8.28
CA ALA A 367 12.29 6.08 7.82
C ALA A 367 12.24 4.71 8.51
N ARG A 368 13.38 4.02 8.61
CA ARG A 368 13.47 2.72 9.27
C ARG A 368 13.09 2.80 10.76
N SER A 369 13.46 3.85 11.46
CA SER A 369 13.15 4.04 12.89
C SER A 369 11.64 4.14 13.19
N LEU A 370 10.80 4.32 12.19
CA LEU A 370 9.34 4.34 12.34
C LEU A 370 8.74 2.94 12.48
N LEU A 371 9.45 1.91 12.05
CA LEU A 371 9.00 0.52 12.10
C LEU A 371 9.47 -0.15 13.39
N ASN A 372 8.70 -1.11 13.87
CA ASN A 372 9.14 -1.97 14.95
C ASN A 372 10.01 -3.12 14.39
N HIS A 373 11.28 -3.16 14.75
CA HIS A 373 12.27 -4.08 14.20
C HIS A 373 12.22 -5.48 14.77
N GLU A 374 11.49 -5.69 15.87
CA GLU A 374 11.30 -6.99 16.51
C GLU A 374 10.13 -7.79 15.93
N GLN A 375 9.42 -7.21 14.95
CA GLN A 375 8.24 -7.81 14.36
C GLN A 375 8.58 -8.85 13.31
N CYS A 376 7.75 -9.89 13.26
CA CYS A 376 7.68 -10.85 12.16
C CYS A 376 6.52 -10.49 11.23
N SER A 377 6.42 -11.18 10.10
CA SER A 377 5.35 -10.94 9.11
C SER A 377 3.95 -11.18 9.66
N SER A 378 3.75 -12.07 10.65
CA SER A 378 2.43 -12.35 11.24
C SER A 378 1.98 -11.33 12.28
N TYR A 379 2.85 -10.43 12.75
CA TYR A 379 2.58 -9.54 13.87
C TYR A 379 1.26 -8.78 13.81
N VAL A 380 0.92 -8.25 12.63
CA VAL A 380 -0.31 -7.45 12.48
C VAL A 380 -1.54 -8.33 12.61
N MET A 381 -1.54 -9.50 11.97
CA MET A 381 -2.67 -10.44 12.05
C MET A 381 -2.80 -11.04 13.45
N ASP A 382 -1.69 -11.39 14.09
CA ASP A 382 -1.67 -11.87 15.47
C ASP A 382 -2.22 -10.80 16.44
N THR A 383 -1.85 -9.54 16.22
CA THR A 383 -2.36 -8.41 17.03
C THR A 383 -3.86 -8.23 16.85
N ILE A 384 -4.38 -8.31 15.62
CA ILE A 384 -5.82 -8.28 15.33
C ILE A 384 -6.55 -9.41 16.05
N ILE A 385 -6.07 -10.66 15.91
CA ILE A 385 -6.66 -11.83 16.55
C ILE A 385 -6.66 -11.68 18.08
N ASN A 386 -5.54 -11.27 18.66
CA ASN A 386 -5.42 -11.06 20.10
C ASN A 386 -6.34 -9.93 20.62
N ALA A 387 -6.58 -8.88 19.82
CA ALA A 387 -7.44 -7.77 20.20
C ALA A 387 -8.92 -8.17 20.32
N ILE A 388 -9.37 -9.15 19.53
CA ILE A 388 -10.78 -9.60 19.50
C ILE A 388 -11.04 -10.84 20.36
N THR A 389 -10.01 -11.55 20.82
CA THR A 389 -10.15 -12.77 21.64
C THR A 389 -10.00 -12.51 23.14
N ARG A 390 -9.67 -11.27 23.51
CA ARG A 390 -9.65 -10.79 24.90
C ARG A 390 -11.02 -10.33 25.34
#